data_22acc2fe3dba73c6120bb28ebea5dffd
#
_entry.id   22acc2fe3dba73c6120bb28ebea5dffd
#
_cell.length_a   1.000
_cell.length_b   1.000
_cell.length_c   1.000
_cell.angle_alpha   90.00
_cell.angle_beta   90.00
_cell.angle_gamma   90.00
#
_symmetry.space_group_name_H-M   'P 1'
#
loop_
_entity.id
_entity.type
_entity.pdbx_description
1 polymer ?
#
loop_
_entity_poly.entity_id
_entity_poly.type
_entity_poly.pdbx_seq_one_letter_code
_entity_poly.pdbx_strand_id
1 'polypeptide(L)'
;MKHILILGDRGAGKSTLIRRLLKLTSLPLFGFFTKKEDTFPYSVYLWPAYAPENKVVAVTFRCTSHNVNLKAFNELGAQSISRAEGNRGLIVMDELGFLESKASVFTESVLKALDGDIPILAAVKNRSEVPFLEAVLKHPKAQVFIITSENREDLYKELAPVVSGLSL
;
A
#
# COMPACT_ATOMS: atom_id res chain seq x y z
N MET A 1 -16.55 -3.40 7.93
CA MET A 1 -15.41 -2.69 8.56
C MET A 1 -14.84 -1.75 7.52
N LYS A 2 -14.35 -0.57 7.91
CA LYS A 2 -13.71 0.35 6.97
C LYS A 2 -12.23 -0.02 6.78
N HIS A 3 -11.74 0.16 5.56
CA HIS A 3 -10.33 0.00 5.23
C HIS A 3 -9.51 1.16 5.81
N ILE A 4 -8.30 0.91 6.27
CA ILE A 4 -7.42 1.92 6.87
C ILE A 4 -6.45 2.42 5.80
N LEU A 5 -6.56 3.70 5.44
CA LEU A 5 -5.65 4.36 4.51
C LEU A 5 -4.84 5.42 5.26
N ILE A 6 -3.52 5.30 5.23
CA ILE A 6 -2.60 6.23 5.88
C ILE A 6 -2.05 7.19 4.83
N LEU A 7 -2.52 8.43 4.87
CA LEU A 7 -2.14 9.52 3.96
C LEU A 7 -1.04 10.37 4.59
N GLY A 8 -0.03 10.72 3.83
CA GLY A 8 1.01 11.63 4.30
C GLY A 8 2.11 11.85 3.28
N ASP A 9 2.89 12.87 3.52
CA ASP A 9 4.01 13.24 2.68
C ASP A 9 5.16 12.22 2.75
N ARG A 10 6.12 12.36 1.85
CA ARG A 10 7.32 11.53 1.88
C ARG A 10 8.06 11.74 3.21
N GLY A 11 8.47 10.65 3.85
CA GLY A 11 9.17 10.69 5.13
C GLY A 11 8.29 10.94 6.36
N ALA A 12 6.97 11.09 6.20
CA ALA A 12 6.05 11.27 7.33
C ALA A 12 5.97 10.06 8.26
N GLY A 13 6.38 8.86 7.79
CA GLY A 13 6.43 7.65 8.61
C GLY A 13 5.35 6.62 8.30
N LYS A 14 4.68 6.72 7.14
CA LYS A 14 3.62 5.79 6.70
C LYS A 14 4.04 4.32 6.78
N SER A 15 5.11 3.95 6.08
CA SER A 15 5.60 2.57 6.04
C SER A 15 6.07 2.07 7.41
N THR A 16 6.66 2.94 8.22
CA THR A 16 7.06 2.60 9.60
C THR A 16 5.84 2.29 10.46
N LEU A 17 4.79 3.11 10.35
CA LEU A 17 3.54 2.89 11.08
C LEU A 17 2.88 1.57 10.64
N ILE A 18 2.77 1.31 9.34
CA ILE A 18 2.23 0.05 8.81
C ILE A 18 2.99 -1.15 9.38
N ARG A 19 4.32 -1.15 9.31
CA ARG A 19 5.12 -2.27 9.82
C ARG A 19 4.96 -2.49 11.33
N ARG A 20 4.78 -1.43 12.10
CA ARG A 20 4.51 -1.54 13.54
C ARG A 20 3.13 -2.15 13.79
N LEU A 21 2.10 -1.71 13.06
CA LEU A 21 0.74 -2.23 13.17
C LEU A 21 0.66 -3.71 12.75
N LEU A 22 1.36 -4.11 11.69
CA LEU A 22 1.37 -5.50 11.23
C LEU A 22 1.93 -6.49 12.25
N LYS A 23 2.75 -6.05 13.20
CA LYS A 23 3.23 -6.89 14.30
C LYS A 23 2.16 -7.24 15.33
N LEU A 24 1.01 -6.57 15.28
CA LEU A 24 -0.11 -6.76 16.23
C LEU A 24 -1.14 -7.77 15.73
N THR A 25 -1.00 -8.28 14.52
CA THR A 25 -1.93 -9.27 13.96
C THR A 25 -1.19 -10.52 13.52
N SER A 26 -1.86 -11.67 13.64
CA SER A 26 -1.40 -12.96 13.12
C SER A 26 -2.07 -13.35 11.81
N LEU A 27 -2.87 -12.45 11.22
CA LEU A 27 -3.55 -12.71 9.96
C LEU A 27 -2.55 -12.98 8.82
N PRO A 28 -2.86 -13.91 7.90
CA PRO A 28 -2.12 -14.02 6.65
C PRO A 28 -2.12 -12.68 5.91
N LEU A 29 -0.96 -12.28 5.40
CA LEU A 29 -0.81 -11.04 4.67
C LEU A 29 -0.89 -11.30 3.16
N PHE A 30 -1.67 -10.47 2.47
CA PHE A 30 -1.76 -10.37 1.02
C PHE A 30 -1.38 -8.94 0.58
N GLY A 31 -1.35 -8.71 -0.72
CA GLY A 31 -0.94 -7.42 -1.25
C GLY A 31 0.58 -7.31 -1.37
N PHE A 32 1.10 -6.11 -1.28
CA PHE A 32 2.49 -5.84 -1.65
C PHE A 32 3.14 -4.78 -0.77
N PHE A 33 4.48 -4.81 -0.80
CA PHE A 33 5.34 -3.75 -0.31
C PHE A 33 6.15 -3.14 -1.45
N THR A 34 6.52 -1.88 -1.31
CA THR A 34 7.51 -1.22 -2.15
C THR A 34 8.61 -0.60 -1.29
N LYS A 35 9.80 -0.49 -1.85
CA LYS A 35 10.91 0.22 -1.22
C LYS A 35 11.79 0.87 -2.27
N LYS A 36 12.09 2.15 -2.07
CA LYS A 36 13.09 2.87 -2.85
C LYS A 36 14.49 2.56 -2.28
N GLU A 37 15.43 2.22 -3.14
CA GLU A 37 16.85 2.19 -2.81
C GLU A 37 17.46 3.58 -2.98
N ASP A 38 18.36 3.93 -2.06
CA ASP A 38 19.02 5.24 -2.04
C ASP A 38 20.35 5.29 -2.81
N THR A 39 20.70 4.21 -3.51
CA THR A 39 21.89 4.14 -4.37
C THR A 39 21.54 4.45 -5.82
N PHE A 40 22.33 5.33 -6.45
CA PHE A 40 22.12 5.66 -7.87
C PHE A 40 22.58 4.51 -8.81
N PRO A 41 21.83 4.17 -9.86
CA PRO A 41 20.50 4.69 -10.23
C PRO A 41 19.41 4.23 -9.25
N TYR A 42 18.61 5.19 -8.77
CA TYR A 42 17.57 4.89 -7.79
C TYR A 42 16.52 3.94 -8.37
N SER A 43 16.21 2.89 -7.63
CA SER A 43 15.19 1.91 -8.01
C SER A 43 14.13 1.80 -6.93
N VAL A 44 12.89 1.58 -7.35
CA VAL A 44 11.81 1.14 -6.46
C VAL A 44 11.56 -0.33 -6.74
N TYR A 45 11.67 -1.12 -5.70
CA TYR A 45 11.34 -2.55 -5.73
C TYR A 45 9.90 -2.77 -5.25
N LEU A 46 9.27 -3.80 -5.81
CA LEU A 46 7.95 -4.29 -5.42
C LEU A 46 8.06 -5.79 -5.11
N TRP A 47 7.42 -6.24 -4.03
CA TRP A 47 7.32 -7.66 -3.70
C TRP A 47 6.00 -7.98 -3.01
N PRO A 48 5.45 -9.20 -3.22
CA PRO A 48 4.26 -9.65 -2.52
C PRO A 48 4.49 -9.74 -1.01
N ALA A 49 3.49 -9.38 -0.20
CA ALA A 49 3.60 -9.43 1.25
C ALA A 49 3.84 -10.85 1.79
N TYR A 50 3.34 -11.87 1.09
CA TYR A 50 3.48 -13.28 1.44
C TYR A 50 4.73 -13.96 0.88
N ALA A 51 5.47 -13.31 -0.02
CA ALA A 51 6.64 -13.88 -0.72
C ALA A 51 7.69 -12.80 -1.00
N PRO A 52 8.38 -12.29 0.04
CA PRO A 52 9.33 -11.18 -0.09
C PRO A 52 10.55 -11.52 -0.97
N GLU A 53 10.84 -12.81 -1.19
CA GLU A 53 11.87 -13.29 -2.11
C GLU A 53 11.55 -13.00 -3.58
N ASN A 54 10.27 -12.82 -3.94
CA ASN A 54 9.81 -12.50 -5.29
C ASN A 54 9.87 -11.00 -5.60
N LYS A 55 10.97 -10.36 -5.23
CA LYS A 55 11.20 -8.94 -5.38
C LYS A 55 11.58 -8.60 -6.83
N VAL A 56 10.90 -7.61 -7.41
CA VAL A 56 11.16 -7.11 -8.77
C VAL A 56 11.38 -5.59 -8.78
N VAL A 57 12.11 -5.09 -9.79
CA VAL A 57 12.23 -3.64 -10.02
C VAL A 57 10.95 -3.13 -10.67
N ALA A 58 10.26 -2.24 -9.97
CA ALA A 58 9.03 -1.61 -10.43
C ALA A 58 9.27 -0.26 -11.10
N VAL A 59 10.24 0.52 -10.62
CA VAL A 59 10.58 1.82 -11.18
C VAL A 59 12.09 2.01 -11.14
N THR A 60 12.66 2.58 -12.22
CA THR A 60 14.04 3.02 -12.26
C THR A 60 14.09 4.52 -12.53
N PHE A 61 14.79 5.25 -11.69
CA PHE A 61 15.01 6.69 -11.84
C PHE A 61 16.39 6.95 -12.43
N ARG A 62 16.43 7.77 -13.46
CA ARG A 62 17.66 8.36 -14.04
C ARG A 62 17.60 9.87 -13.81
N CYS A 63 18.71 10.59 -13.97
CA CYS A 63 18.88 12.01 -13.59
C CYS A 63 17.66 12.92 -13.85
N THR A 64 17.01 12.79 -15.01
CA THR A 64 15.87 13.64 -15.41
C THR A 64 14.63 12.84 -15.82
N SER A 65 14.67 11.53 -15.73
CA SER A 65 13.58 10.66 -16.21
C SER A 65 13.39 9.47 -15.27
N HIS A 66 12.24 8.84 -15.38
CA HIS A 66 11.95 7.58 -14.72
C HIS A 66 11.31 6.61 -15.71
N ASN A 67 11.55 5.33 -15.51
CA ASN A 67 10.92 4.25 -16.26
C ASN A 67 10.09 3.42 -15.29
N VAL A 68 8.78 3.33 -15.55
CA VAL A 68 7.84 2.51 -14.76
C VAL A 68 7.64 1.17 -15.45
N ASN A 69 7.90 0.11 -14.72
CA ASN A 69 7.61 -1.26 -15.16
C ASN A 69 6.12 -1.55 -14.91
N LEU A 70 5.27 -1.15 -15.85
CA LEU A 70 3.82 -1.39 -15.77
C LEU A 70 3.49 -2.89 -15.64
N LYS A 71 4.31 -3.77 -16.24
CA LYS A 71 4.14 -5.21 -16.14
C LYS A 71 4.31 -5.70 -14.70
N ALA A 72 5.30 -5.18 -13.96
CA ALA A 72 5.48 -5.52 -12.56
C ALA A 72 4.24 -5.19 -11.72
N PHE A 73 3.62 -4.02 -11.95
CA PHE A 73 2.39 -3.65 -11.27
C PHE A 73 1.19 -4.46 -11.73
N ASN A 74 0.97 -4.60 -13.04
CA ASN A 74 -0.19 -5.29 -13.60
C ASN A 74 -0.19 -6.80 -13.34
N GLU A 75 0.97 -7.43 -13.28
CA GLU A 75 1.09 -8.86 -12.98
C GLU A 75 1.31 -9.07 -11.48
N LEU A 76 2.52 -8.84 -10.98
CA LEU A 76 2.87 -9.16 -9.60
C LEU A 76 2.06 -8.36 -8.57
N GLY A 77 1.92 -7.05 -8.78
CA GLY A 77 1.14 -6.17 -7.91
C GLY A 77 -0.34 -6.59 -7.84
N ALA A 78 -0.99 -6.73 -9.01
CA ALA A 78 -2.39 -7.11 -9.10
C ALA A 78 -2.64 -8.53 -8.54
N GLN A 79 -1.79 -9.51 -8.88
CA GLN A 79 -1.90 -10.88 -8.36
C GLN A 79 -1.74 -10.93 -6.84
N SER A 80 -0.84 -10.14 -6.27
CA SER A 80 -0.62 -10.11 -4.83
C SER A 80 -1.85 -9.64 -4.06
N ILE A 81 -2.65 -8.75 -4.66
CA ILE A 81 -3.91 -8.27 -4.11
C ILE A 81 -5.01 -9.31 -4.31
N SER A 82 -5.20 -9.80 -5.54
CA SER A 82 -6.30 -10.71 -5.89
C SER A 82 -6.18 -12.08 -5.20
N ARG A 83 -4.97 -12.48 -4.79
CA ARG A 83 -4.76 -13.70 -4.00
C ARG A 83 -5.51 -13.69 -2.66
N ALA A 84 -5.92 -12.54 -2.17
CA ALA A 84 -6.76 -12.42 -0.98
C ALA A 84 -8.19 -12.92 -1.20
N GLU A 85 -8.68 -12.93 -2.45
CA GLU A 85 -10.06 -13.32 -2.76
C GLU A 85 -10.36 -14.74 -2.27
N GLY A 86 -11.47 -14.88 -1.54
CA GLY A 86 -11.87 -16.15 -0.93
C GLY A 86 -11.04 -16.63 0.25
N ASN A 87 -10.06 -15.84 0.67
CA ASN A 87 -9.21 -16.14 1.82
C ASN A 87 -9.46 -15.16 2.97
N ARG A 88 -9.17 -15.63 4.16
CA ARG A 88 -9.17 -14.79 5.37
C ARG A 88 -7.79 -14.20 5.57
N GLY A 89 -7.70 -12.88 5.76
CA GLY A 89 -6.41 -12.22 5.92
C GLY A 89 -6.49 -10.70 5.92
N LEU A 90 -5.36 -10.06 5.75
CA LEU A 90 -5.19 -8.61 5.67
C LEU A 90 -4.45 -8.25 4.38
N ILE A 91 -5.01 -7.35 3.60
CA ILE A 91 -4.35 -6.83 2.40
C ILE A 91 -3.51 -5.61 2.79
N VAL A 92 -2.24 -5.66 2.47
CA VAL A 92 -1.28 -4.55 2.68
C VAL A 92 -0.94 -3.94 1.33
N MET A 93 -0.94 -2.60 1.27
CA MET A 93 -0.52 -1.85 0.08
C MET A 93 0.43 -0.73 0.51
N ASP A 94 1.71 -0.99 0.51
CA ASP A 94 2.74 -0.04 0.96
C ASP A 94 3.78 0.21 -0.16
N GLU A 95 3.60 1.21 -1.02
CA GLU A 95 2.66 2.34 -0.91
C GLU A 95 1.94 2.53 -2.26
N LEU A 96 0.74 3.12 -2.24
CA LEU A 96 0.03 3.58 -3.43
C LEU A 96 0.50 4.99 -3.81
N GLY A 97 0.96 5.15 -5.05
CA GLY A 97 1.49 6.39 -5.58
C GLY A 97 0.97 6.74 -6.98
N PHE A 98 1.63 7.68 -7.63
CA PHE A 98 1.22 8.16 -8.94
C PHE A 98 1.90 7.42 -10.10
N LEU A 99 3.03 6.80 -9.87
CA LEU A 99 3.84 6.14 -10.92
C LEU A 99 3.10 4.95 -11.53
N GLU A 100 2.38 4.20 -10.72
CA GLU A 100 1.57 3.05 -11.11
C GLU A 100 0.18 3.40 -11.64
N SER A 101 -0.20 4.65 -11.66
CA SER A 101 -1.55 5.09 -12.05
C SER A 101 -1.94 4.71 -13.50
N LYS A 102 -0.96 4.45 -14.36
CA LYS A 102 -1.16 3.98 -15.74
C LYS A 102 -1.24 2.45 -15.87
N ALA A 103 -0.98 1.71 -14.80
CA ALA A 103 -1.10 0.26 -14.77
C ALA A 103 -2.57 -0.12 -14.52
N SER A 104 -3.37 -0.25 -15.58
CA SER A 104 -4.83 -0.38 -15.49
C SER A 104 -5.29 -1.62 -14.71
N VAL A 105 -4.68 -2.78 -14.95
CA VAL A 105 -5.00 -4.02 -14.23
C VAL A 105 -4.71 -3.88 -12.74
N PHE A 106 -3.60 -3.22 -12.39
CA PHE A 106 -3.25 -2.94 -11.00
C PHE A 106 -4.25 -1.99 -10.33
N THR A 107 -4.57 -0.86 -10.96
CA THR A 107 -5.49 0.14 -10.40
C THR A 107 -6.90 -0.43 -10.22
N GLU A 108 -7.38 -1.23 -11.18
CA GLU A 108 -8.64 -1.96 -11.08
C GLU A 108 -8.63 -2.97 -9.92
N SER A 109 -7.53 -3.70 -9.71
CA SER A 109 -7.38 -4.64 -8.60
C SER A 109 -7.43 -3.94 -7.25
N VAL A 110 -6.83 -2.75 -7.12
CA VAL A 110 -6.89 -1.94 -5.90
C VAL A 110 -8.33 -1.50 -5.60
N LEU A 111 -9.03 -0.95 -6.60
CA LEU A 111 -10.41 -0.48 -6.41
C LEU A 111 -11.37 -1.65 -6.13
N LYS A 112 -11.21 -2.78 -6.82
CA LYS A 112 -11.97 -4.00 -6.52
C LYS A 112 -11.74 -4.52 -5.10
N ALA A 113 -10.50 -4.45 -4.60
CA ALA A 113 -10.19 -4.84 -3.23
C ALA A 113 -10.87 -3.90 -2.21
N LEU A 114 -10.93 -2.59 -2.50
CA LEU A 114 -11.66 -1.62 -1.68
C LEU A 114 -13.18 -1.85 -1.67
N ASP A 115 -13.76 -2.36 -2.76
CA ASP A 115 -15.16 -2.77 -2.80
C ASP A 115 -15.44 -4.02 -1.94
N GLY A 116 -14.41 -4.83 -1.69
CA GLY A 116 -14.50 -6.06 -0.90
C GLY A 116 -14.66 -5.85 0.60
N ASP A 117 -14.61 -6.96 1.35
CA ASP A 117 -14.77 -6.96 2.81
C ASP A 117 -13.50 -7.40 3.54
N ILE A 118 -12.47 -7.84 2.81
CA ILE A 118 -11.17 -8.17 3.39
C ILE A 118 -10.52 -6.87 3.87
N PRO A 119 -10.09 -6.77 5.14
CA PRO A 119 -9.49 -5.55 5.65
C PRO A 119 -8.25 -5.15 4.85
N ILE A 120 -8.11 -3.85 4.62
CA ILE A 120 -6.96 -3.26 3.93
C ILE A 120 -6.25 -2.30 4.87
N LEU A 121 -4.92 -2.37 4.88
CA LEU A 121 -4.03 -1.39 5.50
C LEU A 121 -3.09 -0.86 4.42
N ALA A 122 -3.27 0.39 4.03
CA ALA A 122 -2.54 0.98 2.93
C ALA A 122 -1.86 2.30 3.28
N ALA A 123 -0.64 2.50 2.77
CA ALA A 123 0.00 3.81 2.68
C ALA A 123 -0.35 4.45 1.35
N VAL A 124 -0.74 5.71 1.38
CA VAL A 124 -1.12 6.48 0.19
C VAL A 124 -0.30 7.76 0.14
N LYS A 125 0.28 8.06 -1.02
CA LYS A 125 0.95 9.35 -1.24
C LYS A 125 -0.05 10.50 -1.29
N ASN A 126 0.34 11.63 -0.74
CA ASN A 126 -0.45 12.86 -0.77
C ASN A 126 -0.35 13.53 -2.17
N ARG A 127 -1.06 12.96 -3.15
CA ARG A 127 -1.14 13.40 -4.54
C ARG A 127 -2.59 13.29 -5.02
N SER A 128 -3.47 14.08 -4.41
CA SER A 128 -4.91 14.05 -4.70
C SER A 128 -5.28 14.53 -6.12
N GLU A 129 -4.36 15.19 -6.83
CA GLU A 129 -4.51 15.55 -8.23
C GLU A 129 -4.45 14.34 -9.20
N VAL A 130 -4.04 13.19 -8.71
CA VAL A 130 -4.01 11.94 -9.50
C VAL A 130 -5.36 11.25 -9.38
N PRO A 131 -6.14 11.08 -10.47
CA PRO A 131 -7.51 10.55 -10.40
C PRO A 131 -7.63 9.19 -9.70
N PHE A 132 -6.66 8.30 -9.91
CA PHE A 132 -6.60 7.01 -9.22
C PHE A 132 -6.50 7.16 -7.70
N LEU A 133 -5.58 8.02 -7.22
CA LEU A 133 -5.42 8.24 -5.77
C LEU A 133 -6.62 8.97 -5.17
N GLU A 134 -7.22 9.89 -5.92
CA GLU A 134 -8.47 10.52 -5.51
C GLU A 134 -9.59 9.50 -5.32
N ALA A 135 -9.77 8.57 -6.28
CA ALA A 135 -10.76 7.51 -6.18
C ALA A 135 -10.53 6.59 -4.96
N VAL A 136 -9.27 6.25 -4.67
CA VAL A 136 -8.88 5.46 -3.50
C VAL A 136 -9.24 6.21 -2.21
N LEU A 137 -8.86 7.48 -2.09
CA LEU A 137 -9.06 8.28 -0.88
C LEU A 137 -10.54 8.62 -0.61
N LYS A 138 -11.35 8.76 -1.65
CA LYS A 138 -12.80 9.04 -1.56
C LYS A 138 -13.66 7.78 -1.52
N HIS A 139 -13.06 6.60 -1.51
CA HIS A 139 -13.81 5.35 -1.51
C HIS A 139 -14.70 5.23 -0.27
N PRO A 140 -16.00 4.87 -0.39
CA PRO A 140 -16.96 4.89 0.73
C PRO A 140 -16.59 3.91 1.86
N LYS A 141 -15.89 2.82 1.57
CA LYS A 141 -15.39 1.88 2.57
C LYS A 141 -14.02 2.27 3.16
N ALA A 142 -13.38 3.34 2.67
CA ALA A 142 -12.10 3.81 3.18
C ALA A 142 -12.27 4.75 4.37
N GLN A 143 -11.36 4.65 5.33
CA GLN A 143 -11.14 5.63 6.38
C GLN A 143 -9.71 6.14 6.27
N VAL A 144 -9.57 7.44 6.04
CA VAL A 144 -8.28 8.08 5.81
C VAL A 144 -7.76 8.68 7.12
N PHE A 145 -6.51 8.35 7.45
CA PHE A 145 -5.77 8.88 8.59
C PHE A 145 -4.55 9.65 8.07
N ILE A 146 -4.45 10.91 8.47
CA ILE A 146 -3.33 11.76 8.03
C ILE A 146 -2.19 11.61 9.03
N ILE A 147 -1.02 11.19 8.56
CA ILE A 147 0.20 11.09 9.37
C ILE A 147 1.13 12.28 9.10
N THR A 148 1.67 12.84 10.18
CA THR A 148 2.72 13.85 10.20
C THR A 148 3.87 13.41 11.10
N SER A 149 4.97 14.18 11.12
CA SER A 149 6.08 13.92 12.04
C SER A 149 5.67 14.01 13.52
N GLU A 150 4.67 14.84 13.83
CA GLU A 150 4.26 15.12 15.20
C GLU A 150 3.26 14.09 15.75
N ASN A 151 2.38 13.51 14.90
CA ASN A 151 1.27 12.68 15.37
C ASN A 151 1.49 11.16 15.26
N ARG A 152 2.69 10.71 14.91
CA ARG A 152 2.99 9.28 14.64
C ARG A 152 2.60 8.34 15.78
N GLU A 153 2.94 8.72 17.00
CA GLU A 153 2.66 7.90 18.18
C GLU A 153 1.18 7.92 18.57
N ASP A 154 0.51 9.04 18.44
CA ASP A 154 -0.92 9.13 18.73
C ASP A 154 -1.72 8.31 17.72
N LEU A 155 -1.35 8.39 16.42
CA LEU A 155 -1.97 7.59 15.38
C LEU A 155 -1.71 6.09 15.58
N TYR A 156 -0.52 5.70 16.02
CA TYR A 156 -0.25 4.31 16.38
C TYR A 156 -1.15 3.83 17.52
N LYS A 157 -1.29 4.62 18.60
CA LYS A 157 -2.17 4.28 19.74
C LYS A 157 -3.63 4.16 19.32
N GLU A 158 -4.09 5.00 18.40
CA GLU A 158 -5.45 4.96 17.86
C GLU A 158 -5.70 3.70 17.02
N LEU A 159 -4.76 3.33 16.14
CA LEU A 159 -4.94 2.22 15.20
C LEU A 159 -4.56 0.85 15.77
N ALA A 160 -3.69 0.80 16.78
CA ALA A 160 -3.22 -0.46 17.36
C ALA A 160 -4.38 -1.37 17.86
N PRO A 161 -5.38 -0.88 18.63
CA PRO A 161 -6.49 -1.73 19.05
C PRO A 161 -7.36 -2.19 17.87
N VAL A 162 -7.49 -1.40 16.81
CA VAL A 162 -8.25 -1.76 15.60
C VAL A 162 -7.57 -2.92 14.89
N VAL A 163 -6.26 -2.82 14.66
CA VAL A 163 -5.50 -3.84 13.93
C VAL A 163 -5.33 -5.12 14.76
N SER A 164 -5.08 -5.01 16.07
CA SER A 164 -5.01 -6.18 16.96
C SER A 164 -6.35 -6.91 17.11
N GLY A 165 -7.45 -6.18 16.97
CA GLY A 165 -8.81 -6.76 16.95
C GLY A 165 -9.17 -7.48 15.64
N LEU A 166 -8.36 -7.38 14.59
CA LEU A 166 -8.46 -8.18 13.37
C LEU A 166 -7.93 -9.60 13.69
N SER A 167 -8.77 -10.43 14.29
CA SER A 167 -8.44 -11.82 14.61
C SER A 167 -8.96 -12.79 13.55
N LEU A 168 -8.37 -13.97 13.52
CA LEU A 168 -8.84 -15.12 12.72
C LEU A 168 -10.26 -15.54 13.10
#